data_66f878aa96ae09e35928946c5962a385
#
_entry.id   66f878aa96ae09e35928946c5962a385
#
_cell.length_a   1.000
_cell.length_b   1.000
_cell.length_c   1.000
_cell.angle_alpha   90.00
_cell.angle_beta   90.00
_cell.angle_gamma   90.00
#
_symmetry.space_group_name_H-M   'P 1'
#
loop_
_entity.id
_entity.type
_entity.pdbx_description
1 polymer ?
#
loop_
_entity_poly.entity_id
_entity_poly.type
_entity_poly.pdbx_seq_one_letter_code
_entity_poly.pdbx_strand_id
1 'polypeptide(L)'
;MRAVCDFRVVDESADWIVVDKPAPLVVHPASGRFDDPTLLSGLQQLLAYDLANGSGLSILTRLDRETSGLVLVAKNRAAAAHFSRQLQRREVDKEYLAVVHGWPEWDVRQESGSIIRAGEVGESEIWLRQRVHSEGRECATRFRVERRFENGRGRFSVLRCFPETGRMHQIRVHLEEVGHPIVGDKIYGHDGWAYLERVAGRISEGTEDRLMLPRHALHAALLAADWNGVRIEWRSELPKDLARFVEGGRVKRGS
;
A
#
# COMPACT_ATOMS: atom_id res chain seq x y z
N MET A 1 28.83 -6.83 -4.05
CA MET A 1 27.95 -6.80 -2.85
C MET A 1 26.54 -6.61 -3.35
N ARG A 2 25.61 -7.58 -3.12
CA ARG A 2 24.20 -7.38 -3.40
C ARG A 2 23.69 -6.30 -2.43
N ALA A 3 22.92 -5.34 -2.93
CA ALA A 3 22.35 -4.30 -2.10
C ALA A 3 21.50 -4.95 -0.99
N VAL A 4 21.84 -4.71 0.26
CA VAL A 4 21.06 -5.15 1.42
C VAL A 4 19.73 -4.41 1.34
N CYS A 5 18.63 -5.15 1.36
CA CYS A 5 17.29 -4.59 1.38
C CYS A 5 17.06 -3.98 2.77
N ASP A 6 17.00 -2.65 2.85
CA ASP A 6 16.86 -1.93 4.12
C ASP A 6 15.37 -1.85 4.49
N PHE A 7 14.91 -2.78 5.35
CA PHE A 7 13.58 -2.75 5.97
C PHE A 7 13.72 -2.96 7.48
N ARG A 8 12.76 -2.45 8.23
CA ARG A 8 12.76 -2.58 9.70
C ARG A 8 11.91 -3.78 10.12
N VAL A 9 12.45 -4.64 10.99
CA VAL A 9 11.66 -5.63 11.71
C VAL A 9 10.88 -4.91 12.81
N VAL A 10 9.55 -5.09 12.80
CA VAL A 10 8.64 -4.50 13.79
C VAL A 10 8.44 -5.45 14.96
N ASP A 11 8.22 -6.73 14.64
CA ASP A 11 7.99 -7.77 15.62
C ASP A 11 8.29 -9.15 15.01
N GLU A 12 8.72 -10.11 15.83
CA GLU A 12 9.10 -11.43 15.38
C GLU A 12 8.83 -12.49 16.44
N SER A 13 8.38 -13.66 15.99
CA SER A 13 8.26 -14.88 16.78
C SER A 13 8.92 -16.06 16.08
N ALA A 14 8.85 -17.24 16.65
CA ALA A 14 9.27 -18.47 15.98
C ALA A 14 8.42 -18.77 14.72
N ASP A 15 7.18 -18.30 14.68
CA ASP A 15 6.18 -18.68 13.69
C ASP A 15 5.96 -17.63 12.60
N TRP A 16 6.20 -16.36 12.89
CA TRP A 16 5.94 -15.23 12.01
C TRP A 16 6.89 -14.06 12.24
N ILE A 17 6.97 -13.17 11.28
CA ILE A 17 7.67 -11.88 11.34
C ILE A 17 6.82 -10.80 10.71
N VAL A 18 6.79 -9.63 11.34
CA VAL A 18 6.18 -8.41 10.78
C VAL A 18 7.27 -7.40 10.49
N VAL A 19 7.29 -6.91 9.28
CA VAL A 19 8.27 -5.93 8.83
C VAL A 19 7.60 -4.65 8.35
N ASP A 20 8.30 -3.54 8.51
CA ASP A 20 7.95 -2.25 7.93
C ASP A 20 8.72 -2.09 6.62
N LYS A 21 8.01 -2.26 5.52
CA LYS A 21 8.56 -2.19 4.16
C LYS A 21 8.77 -0.73 3.75
N PRO A 22 9.97 -0.32 3.39
CA PRO A 22 10.18 1.00 2.80
C PRO A 22 9.56 1.09 1.39
N ALA A 23 9.48 2.32 0.87
CA ALA A 23 9.15 2.59 -0.51
C ALA A 23 10.27 3.43 -1.17
N PRO A 24 10.60 3.12 -2.43
CA PRO A 24 10.05 2.07 -3.29
C PRO A 24 10.75 0.72 -3.10
N LEU A 25 10.00 -0.34 -2.79
CA LEU A 25 10.50 -1.71 -2.71
C LEU A 25 9.43 -2.69 -3.16
N VAL A 26 9.77 -3.59 -4.08
CA VAL A 26 8.88 -4.65 -4.56
C VAL A 26 8.83 -5.78 -3.52
N VAL A 27 7.66 -6.37 -3.29
CA VAL A 27 7.51 -7.48 -2.35
C VAL A 27 8.06 -8.78 -2.94
N HIS A 28 7.69 -9.11 -4.17
CA HIS A 28 8.14 -10.30 -4.92
C HIS A 28 8.83 -9.91 -6.22
N PRO A 29 9.73 -10.72 -6.75
CA PRO A 29 10.31 -10.48 -8.07
C PRO A 29 9.20 -10.37 -9.12
N ALA A 30 9.32 -9.39 -10.02
CA ALA A 30 8.51 -9.34 -11.23
C ALA A 30 9.05 -10.34 -12.27
N SER A 31 8.17 -10.91 -13.09
CA SER A 31 8.57 -11.84 -14.16
C SER A 31 9.66 -11.20 -15.03
N GLY A 32 10.83 -11.84 -15.15
CA GLY A 32 11.94 -11.41 -15.97
C GLY A 32 12.94 -10.42 -15.32
N ARG A 33 12.78 -10.04 -14.05
CA ARG A 33 13.72 -9.18 -13.31
C ARG A 33 14.09 -9.83 -11.98
N PHE A 34 14.95 -10.84 -12.04
CA PHE A 34 15.37 -11.62 -10.86
C PHE A 34 16.53 -10.96 -10.07
N ASP A 35 17.17 -9.94 -10.61
CA ASP A 35 18.35 -9.29 -10.00
C ASP A 35 18.01 -8.07 -9.14
N ASP A 36 16.80 -7.54 -9.25
CA ASP A 36 16.36 -6.42 -8.42
C ASP A 36 16.13 -6.89 -6.97
N PRO A 37 16.59 -6.14 -5.95
CA PRO A 37 16.32 -6.45 -4.56
C PRO A 37 14.81 -6.38 -4.28
N THR A 38 14.31 -7.38 -3.58
CA THR A 38 12.89 -7.47 -3.17
C THR A 38 12.78 -7.67 -1.67
N LEU A 39 11.60 -7.41 -1.10
CA LEU A 39 11.37 -7.74 0.30
C LEU A 39 11.60 -9.23 0.56
N LEU A 40 11.15 -10.11 -0.35
CA LEU A 40 11.37 -11.55 -0.21
C LEU A 40 12.86 -11.91 -0.18
N SER A 41 13.69 -11.36 -1.09
CA SER A 41 15.12 -11.64 -1.09
C SER A 41 15.83 -11.13 0.16
N GLY A 42 15.41 -9.98 0.69
CA GLY A 42 15.92 -9.44 1.95
C GLY A 42 15.54 -10.32 3.16
N LEU A 43 14.28 -10.81 3.20
CA LEU A 43 13.82 -11.74 4.23
C LEU A 43 14.55 -13.09 4.16
N GLN A 44 14.78 -13.62 2.95
CA GLN A 44 15.56 -14.86 2.77
C GLN A 44 16.99 -14.72 3.29
N GLN A 45 17.59 -13.54 3.11
CA GLN A 45 18.91 -13.26 3.65
C GLN A 45 18.90 -13.10 5.18
N LEU A 46 17.93 -12.36 5.73
CA LEU A 46 17.77 -12.15 7.15
C LEU A 46 17.54 -13.47 7.90
N LEU A 47 16.68 -14.33 7.37
CA LEU A 47 16.23 -15.58 8.00
C LEU A 47 16.95 -16.80 7.39
N ALA A 48 18.15 -16.64 6.85
CA ALA A 48 18.89 -17.73 6.19
C ALA A 48 19.13 -18.94 7.11
N TYR A 49 19.40 -18.70 8.40
CA TYR A 49 19.57 -19.76 9.39
C TYR A 49 18.26 -20.54 9.62
N ASP A 50 17.13 -19.87 9.81
CA ASP A 50 15.82 -20.49 9.99
C ASP A 50 15.44 -21.32 8.77
N LEU A 51 15.68 -20.79 7.58
CA LEU A 51 15.42 -21.48 6.31
C LEU A 51 16.27 -22.74 6.14
N ALA A 52 17.55 -22.69 6.52
CA ALA A 52 18.45 -23.84 6.50
C ALA A 52 18.00 -24.95 7.49
N ASN A 53 17.26 -24.58 8.54
CA ASN A 53 16.70 -25.50 9.53
C ASN A 53 15.24 -25.90 9.26
N GLY A 54 14.76 -25.73 8.03
CA GLY A 54 13.45 -26.25 7.59
C GLY A 54 12.29 -25.27 7.70
N SER A 55 12.52 -24.01 8.07
CA SER A 55 11.50 -22.94 7.98
C SER A 55 11.16 -22.63 6.54
N GLY A 56 9.96 -22.07 6.33
CA GLY A 56 9.51 -21.62 5.02
C GLY A 56 8.85 -20.24 5.10
N LEU A 57 9.11 -19.37 4.13
CA LEU A 57 8.52 -18.03 4.10
C LEU A 57 7.25 -17.98 3.27
N SER A 58 6.19 -17.43 3.85
CA SER A 58 4.94 -17.13 3.17
C SER A 58 4.54 -15.68 3.44
N ILE A 59 4.65 -14.83 2.45
CA ILE A 59 4.20 -13.43 2.55
C ILE A 59 2.67 -13.41 2.50
N LEU A 60 2.03 -12.96 3.56
CA LEU A 60 0.60 -13.04 3.77
C LEU A 60 -0.13 -11.76 3.35
N THR A 61 0.47 -10.60 3.61
CA THR A 61 -0.04 -9.31 3.16
C THR A 61 0.94 -8.70 2.15
N ARG A 62 0.41 -8.16 1.05
CA ARG A 62 1.24 -7.57 -0.02
C ARG A 62 0.98 -6.09 -0.12
N LEU A 63 2.01 -5.34 -0.44
CA LEU A 63 1.96 -3.92 -0.72
C LEU A 63 2.47 -3.65 -2.14
N ASP A 64 1.97 -2.60 -2.76
CA ASP A 64 2.51 -2.10 -4.02
C ASP A 64 3.96 -1.65 -3.82
N ARG A 65 4.73 -1.54 -4.91
CA ARG A 65 6.13 -1.11 -4.87
C ARG A 65 6.32 0.21 -4.11
N GLU A 66 5.45 1.18 -4.35
CA GLU A 66 5.52 2.53 -3.78
C GLU A 66 4.70 2.70 -2.49
N THR A 67 3.96 1.68 -2.06
CA THR A 67 3.32 1.66 -0.74
C THR A 67 4.31 1.22 0.32
N SER A 68 4.44 2.00 1.39
CA SER A 68 5.25 1.65 2.56
C SER A 68 4.39 1.02 3.67
N GLY A 69 5.03 0.45 4.69
CA GLY A 69 4.38 0.00 5.92
C GLY A 69 4.37 -1.51 6.13
N LEU A 70 3.46 -1.96 6.96
CA LEU A 70 3.47 -3.28 7.57
C LEU A 70 3.18 -4.41 6.57
N VAL A 71 4.03 -5.44 6.64
CA VAL A 71 3.88 -6.70 5.91
C VAL A 71 4.02 -7.86 6.90
N LEU A 72 3.00 -8.73 6.95
CA LEU A 72 2.99 -9.95 7.74
C LEU A 72 3.51 -11.13 6.92
N VAL A 73 4.44 -11.87 7.48
CA VAL A 73 5.09 -13.03 6.85
C VAL A 73 5.06 -14.20 7.83
N ALA A 74 4.59 -15.36 7.40
CA ALA A 74 4.69 -16.60 8.18
C ALA A 74 6.04 -17.28 7.90
N LYS A 75 6.64 -17.86 8.96
CA LYS A 75 7.91 -18.57 8.93
C LYS A 75 7.72 -20.09 8.81
N ASN A 76 6.48 -20.60 8.89
CA ASN A 76 6.16 -22.02 8.73
C ASN A 76 4.74 -22.22 8.16
N ARG A 77 4.43 -23.47 7.79
CA ARG A 77 3.15 -23.83 7.16
C ARG A 77 1.95 -23.67 8.08
N ALA A 78 2.11 -23.91 9.38
CA ALA A 78 1.01 -23.81 10.36
C ALA A 78 0.57 -22.34 10.51
N ALA A 79 1.52 -21.43 10.70
CA ALA A 79 1.26 -19.98 10.75
C ALA A 79 0.70 -19.47 9.44
N ALA A 80 1.25 -19.89 8.30
CA ALA A 80 0.74 -19.53 6.99
C ALA A 80 -0.73 -19.93 6.81
N ALA A 81 -1.10 -21.16 7.16
CA ALA A 81 -2.46 -21.65 7.11
C ALA A 81 -3.39 -20.91 8.08
N HIS A 82 -2.92 -20.62 9.30
CA HIS A 82 -3.68 -19.91 10.32
C HIS A 82 -4.06 -18.48 9.87
N PHE A 83 -3.07 -17.66 9.53
CA PHE A 83 -3.31 -16.29 9.09
C PHE A 83 -4.02 -16.21 7.73
N SER A 84 -3.77 -17.16 6.81
CA SER A 84 -4.51 -17.19 5.53
C SER A 84 -6.01 -17.41 5.74
N ARG A 85 -6.42 -18.24 6.70
CA ARG A 85 -7.84 -18.41 7.05
C ARG A 85 -8.44 -17.11 7.61
N GLN A 86 -7.73 -16.40 8.48
CA GLN A 86 -8.21 -15.11 9.01
C GLN A 86 -8.34 -14.05 7.89
N LEU A 87 -7.35 -13.99 6.97
CA LEU A 87 -7.43 -13.09 5.81
C LEU A 87 -8.64 -13.42 4.91
N GLN A 88 -8.91 -14.71 4.66
CA GLN A 88 -10.09 -15.16 3.90
C GLN A 88 -11.41 -14.80 4.59
N ARG A 89 -11.44 -14.88 5.92
CA ARG A 89 -12.63 -14.55 6.74
C ARG A 89 -12.74 -13.05 7.05
N ARG A 90 -11.79 -12.22 6.58
CA ARG A 90 -11.72 -10.78 6.86
C ARG A 90 -11.56 -10.46 8.35
N GLU A 91 -10.92 -11.34 9.09
CA GLU A 91 -10.66 -11.23 10.53
C GLU A 91 -9.34 -10.50 10.84
N VAL A 92 -8.53 -10.20 9.83
CA VAL A 92 -7.31 -9.39 9.96
C VAL A 92 -7.67 -7.92 9.73
N ASP A 93 -7.47 -7.09 10.77
CA ASP A 93 -7.64 -5.64 10.61
C ASP A 93 -6.46 -5.06 9.85
N LYS A 94 -6.78 -4.21 8.90
CA LYS A 94 -5.81 -3.47 8.08
C LYS A 94 -6.21 -2.00 8.06
N GLU A 95 -5.28 -1.14 8.45
CA GLU A 95 -5.48 0.29 8.35
C GLU A 95 -4.34 0.91 7.56
N TYR A 96 -4.70 1.77 6.63
CA TYR A 96 -3.76 2.54 5.84
C TYR A 96 -3.97 4.03 6.08
N LEU A 97 -2.90 4.79 6.00
CA LEU A 97 -2.94 6.23 5.90
C LEU A 97 -2.69 6.64 4.45
N ALA A 98 -3.57 7.46 3.91
CA ALA A 98 -3.45 8.04 2.57
C ALA A 98 -3.49 9.56 2.65
N VAL A 99 -2.61 10.23 1.89
CA VAL A 99 -2.73 11.66 1.64
C VAL A 99 -3.36 11.84 0.26
N VAL A 100 -4.50 12.52 0.20
CA VAL A 100 -5.29 12.69 -1.01
C VAL A 100 -5.44 14.15 -1.42
N HIS A 101 -5.72 14.38 -2.70
CA HIS A 101 -6.06 15.70 -3.21
C HIS A 101 -7.45 16.13 -2.76
N GLY A 102 -7.58 17.41 -2.42
CA GLY A 102 -8.84 18.05 -2.07
C GLY A 102 -9.30 17.81 -0.63
N TRP A 103 -10.49 18.31 -0.35
CA TRP A 103 -11.20 18.19 0.92
C TRP A 103 -12.50 17.43 0.67
N PRO A 104 -12.61 16.14 1.03
CA PRO A 104 -13.86 15.41 0.96
C PRO A 104 -14.96 16.16 1.74
N GLU A 105 -16.17 16.20 1.21
CA GLU A 105 -17.34 16.80 1.89
C GLU A 105 -17.88 15.90 3.01
N TRP A 106 -17.44 14.64 3.04
CA TRP A 106 -17.78 13.62 4.01
C TRP A 106 -16.64 13.42 5.04
N ASP A 107 -16.98 13.02 6.26
CA ASP A 107 -15.99 12.63 7.28
C ASP A 107 -15.77 11.11 7.29
N VAL A 108 -16.82 10.34 6.97
CA VAL A 108 -16.76 8.87 6.81
C VAL A 108 -17.47 8.51 5.52
N ARG A 109 -16.88 7.60 4.76
CA ARG A 109 -17.48 7.06 3.52
C ARG A 109 -17.17 5.58 3.39
N GLN A 110 -18.17 4.80 2.99
CA GLN A 110 -18.00 3.42 2.50
C GLN A 110 -18.03 3.47 0.98
N GLU A 111 -16.97 2.98 0.34
CA GLU A 111 -16.93 2.78 -1.10
C GLU A 111 -16.94 1.29 -1.39
N SER A 112 -17.88 0.86 -2.21
CA SER A 112 -18.05 -0.53 -2.61
C SER A 112 -18.13 -0.60 -4.12
N GLY A 113 -17.35 -1.48 -4.71
CA GLY A 113 -17.34 -1.67 -6.15
C GLY A 113 -16.54 -2.92 -6.51
N SER A 114 -16.78 -3.43 -7.70
CA SER A 114 -15.98 -4.54 -8.22
C SER A 114 -14.81 -3.98 -9.01
N ILE A 115 -13.60 -4.51 -8.79
CA ILE A 115 -12.38 -4.04 -9.44
C ILE A 115 -11.88 -5.09 -10.43
N ILE A 116 -11.56 -4.63 -11.63
CA ILE A 116 -10.98 -5.44 -12.71
C ILE A 116 -9.80 -4.68 -13.33
N ARG A 117 -8.92 -5.40 -14.01
CA ARG A 117 -7.87 -4.75 -14.80
C ARG A 117 -8.48 -3.99 -15.98
N ALA A 118 -8.10 -2.73 -16.17
CA ALA A 118 -8.69 -1.86 -17.18
C ALA A 118 -8.61 -2.46 -18.60
N GLY A 119 -7.51 -3.12 -18.94
CA GLY A 119 -7.32 -3.77 -20.24
C GLY A 119 -8.14 -5.03 -20.48
N GLU A 120 -8.92 -5.51 -19.48
CA GLU A 120 -9.85 -6.65 -19.67
C GLU A 120 -11.24 -6.18 -20.14
N VAL A 121 -11.55 -4.92 -19.95
CA VAL A 121 -12.88 -4.35 -20.24
C VAL A 121 -12.82 -3.11 -21.14
N GLY A 122 -11.67 -2.80 -21.70
CA GLY A 122 -11.46 -1.70 -22.62
C GLY A 122 -10.00 -1.49 -22.96
N GLU A 123 -9.69 -0.51 -23.78
CA GLU A 123 -8.31 -0.16 -24.10
C GLU A 123 -7.59 0.45 -22.88
N SER A 124 -6.35 0.03 -22.64
CA SER A 124 -5.50 0.59 -21.60
C SER A 124 -4.02 0.44 -21.96
N GLU A 125 -3.32 1.54 -22.06
CA GLU A 125 -1.87 1.54 -22.28
C GLU A 125 -1.09 1.08 -21.03
N ILE A 126 -1.75 1.14 -19.85
CA ILE A 126 -1.14 0.77 -18.57
C ILE A 126 -1.67 -0.60 -18.14
N TRP A 127 -0.84 -1.63 -18.34
CA TRP A 127 -1.17 -3.01 -17.98
C TRP A 127 -1.64 -3.19 -16.53
N LEU A 128 -1.05 -2.46 -15.58
CA LEU A 128 -1.34 -2.57 -14.15
C LEU A 128 -2.59 -1.80 -13.72
N ARG A 129 -3.13 -0.91 -14.57
CA ARG A 129 -4.27 -0.07 -14.19
C ARG A 129 -5.49 -0.92 -13.90
N GLN A 130 -6.08 -0.67 -12.76
CA GLN A 130 -7.36 -1.24 -12.34
C GLN A 130 -8.46 -0.18 -12.50
N ARG A 131 -9.70 -0.61 -12.59
CA ARG A 131 -10.88 0.26 -12.59
C ARG A 131 -12.06 -0.41 -11.92
N VAL A 132 -13.02 0.39 -11.46
CA VAL A 132 -14.33 -0.13 -11.02
C VAL A 132 -15.13 -0.54 -12.24
N HIS A 133 -15.66 -1.77 -12.23
CA HIS A 133 -16.49 -2.32 -13.32
C HIS A 133 -17.29 -3.52 -12.81
N SER A 134 -18.52 -3.69 -13.31
CA SER A 134 -19.46 -4.74 -12.87
C SER A 134 -18.93 -6.17 -13.02
N GLU A 135 -18.07 -6.42 -14.01
CA GLU A 135 -17.45 -7.73 -14.24
C GLU A 135 -16.24 -8.00 -13.32
N GLY A 136 -15.89 -7.07 -12.48
CA GLY A 136 -14.73 -7.16 -11.59
C GLY A 136 -15.00 -8.05 -10.37
N ARG A 137 -14.01 -8.10 -9.49
CA ARG A 137 -14.11 -8.79 -8.20
C ARG A 137 -14.56 -7.82 -7.13
N GLU A 138 -15.62 -8.16 -6.44
CA GLU A 138 -16.18 -7.36 -5.33
C GLU A 138 -15.12 -7.00 -4.29
N CYS A 139 -15.18 -5.76 -3.86
CA CYS A 139 -14.36 -5.22 -2.78
C CYS A 139 -15.04 -4.00 -2.15
N ALA A 140 -14.63 -3.70 -0.92
CA ALA A 140 -15.11 -2.54 -0.19
C ALA A 140 -13.97 -1.92 0.62
N THR A 141 -14.01 -0.60 0.73
CA THR A 141 -13.07 0.18 1.55
C THR A 141 -13.84 1.25 2.30
N ARG A 142 -13.71 1.26 3.62
CA ARG A 142 -14.21 2.35 4.44
C ARG A 142 -13.11 3.41 4.59
N PHE A 143 -13.49 4.66 4.41
CA PHE A 143 -12.64 5.84 4.58
C PHE A 143 -13.10 6.66 5.76
N ARG A 144 -12.14 7.24 6.50
CA ARG A 144 -12.38 8.25 7.53
C ARG A 144 -11.39 9.38 7.37
N VAL A 145 -11.89 10.61 7.29
CA VAL A 145 -11.04 11.81 7.26
C VAL A 145 -10.43 12.01 8.65
N GLU A 146 -9.10 12.09 8.73
CA GLU A 146 -8.40 12.45 9.96
C GLU A 146 -8.11 13.94 10.03
N ARG A 147 -7.71 14.49 8.90
CA ARG A 147 -7.25 15.88 8.84
C ARG A 147 -7.47 16.45 7.44
N ARG A 148 -8.00 17.66 7.36
CA ARG A 148 -7.99 18.49 6.15
C ARG A 148 -6.97 19.60 6.33
N PHE A 149 -6.13 19.83 5.34
CA PHE A 149 -5.10 20.88 5.39
C PHE A 149 -4.87 21.47 4.02
N GLU A 150 -4.23 22.64 3.99
CA GLU A 150 -3.75 23.24 2.74
C GLU A 150 -2.31 23.68 2.91
N ASN A 151 -1.57 23.71 1.82
CA ASN A 151 -0.22 24.24 1.73
C ASN A 151 -0.10 25.05 0.44
N GLY A 152 1.08 25.57 0.12
CA GLY A 152 1.32 26.37 -1.09
C GLY A 152 1.03 25.66 -2.42
N ARG A 153 0.75 24.35 -2.39
CA ARG A 153 0.44 23.51 -3.56
C ARG A 153 -1.05 23.16 -3.68
N GLY A 154 -1.88 23.47 -2.69
CA GLY A 154 -3.32 23.23 -2.75
C GLY A 154 -3.93 22.65 -1.47
N ARG A 155 -5.12 22.06 -1.63
CA ARG A 155 -5.91 21.45 -0.57
C ARG A 155 -5.72 19.94 -0.56
N PHE A 156 -5.54 19.38 0.64
CA PHE A 156 -5.26 17.97 0.84
C PHE A 156 -5.97 17.43 2.08
N SER A 157 -6.10 16.11 2.15
CA SER A 157 -6.62 15.44 3.33
C SER A 157 -5.80 14.20 3.68
N VAL A 158 -5.67 13.93 4.96
CA VAL A 158 -5.20 12.64 5.48
C VAL A 158 -6.42 11.78 5.76
N LEU A 159 -6.45 10.60 5.16
CA LEU A 159 -7.52 9.63 5.35
C LEU A 159 -6.98 8.36 6.00
N ARG A 160 -7.76 7.79 6.93
CA ARG A 160 -7.64 6.38 7.29
C ARG A 160 -8.47 5.54 6.36
N CYS A 161 -7.88 4.50 5.81
CA CYS A 161 -8.51 3.61 4.85
C CYS A 161 -8.53 2.21 5.45
N PHE A 162 -9.71 1.58 5.49
CA PHE A 162 -9.96 0.26 6.06
C PHE A 162 -10.47 -0.67 4.94
N PRO A 163 -9.56 -1.31 4.17
CA PRO A 163 -9.97 -2.22 3.11
C PRO A 163 -10.43 -3.56 3.68
N GLU A 164 -11.65 -3.98 3.37
CA GLU A 164 -12.18 -5.28 3.77
C GLU A 164 -11.55 -6.43 2.98
N THR A 165 -11.07 -6.15 1.78
CA THR A 165 -10.39 -7.09 0.89
C THR A 165 -8.98 -6.59 0.57
N GLY A 166 -8.22 -7.31 -0.27
CA GLY A 166 -6.88 -6.92 -0.70
C GLY A 166 -6.73 -7.03 -2.22
N ARG A 167 -7.64 -6.39 -3.00
CA ARG A 167 -7.51 -6.35 -4.46
C ARG A 167 -6.36 -5.43 -4.86
N MET A 168 -5.74 -5.73 -6.00
CA MET A 168 -4.66 -4.91 -6.54
C MET A 168 -5.12 -3.45 -6.69
N HIS A 169 -4.33 -2.51 -6.17
CA HIS A 169 -4.60 -1.08 -6.21
C HIS A 169 -5.93 -0.62 -5.56
N GLN A 170 -6.60 -1.46 -4.78
CA GLN A 170 -7.98 -1.24 -4.29
C GLN A 170 -8.20 0.16 -3.71
N ILE A 171 -7.40 0.57 -2.72
CA ILE A 171 -7.54 1.88 -2.07
C ILE A 171 -7.35 3.01 -3.09
N ARG A 172 -6.38 2.88 -3.98
CA ARG A 172 -6.03 3.87 -4.99
C ARG A 172 -7.15 4.07 -6.00
N VAL A 173 -7.73 2.97 -6.50
CA VAL A 173 -8.88 2.99 -7.43
C VAL A 173 -10.11 3.60 -6.77
N HIS A 174 -10.46 3.16 -5.56
CA HIS A 174 -11.62 3.68 -4.85
C HIS A 174 -11.48 5.18 -4.54
N LEU A 175 -10.26 5.67 -4.22
CA LEU A 175 -10.01 7.09 -3.98
C LEU A 175 -10.07 7.92 -5.29
N GLU A 176 -9.66 7.38 -6.43
CA GLU A 176 -9.88 8.00 -7.74
C GLU A 176 -11.38 8.11 -8.04
N GLU A 177 -12.13 7.03 -7.82
CA GLU A 177 -13.57 6.95 -8.10
C GLU A 177 -14.39 7.98 -7.29
N VAL A 178 -13.99 8.23 -6.05
CA VAL A 178 -14.66 9.25 -5.21
C VAL A 178 -14.11 10.68 -5.40
N GLY A 179 -13.25 10.89 -6.42
CA GLY A 179 -12.72 12.21 -6.78
C GLY A 179 -11.58 12.72 -5.89
N HIS A 180 -10.99 11.86 -5.06
CA HIS A 180 -9.88 12.21 -4.17
C HIS A 180 -8.67 11.30 -4.37
N PRO A 181 -8.00 11.36 -5.54
CA PRO A 181 -6.85 10.52 -5.82
C PRO A 181 -5.69 10.79 -4.86
N ILE A 182 -4.83 9.78 -4.68
CA ILE A 182 -3.68 9.87 -3.78
C ILE A 182 -2.60 10.78 -4.37
N VAL A 183 -2.02 11.64 -3.54
CA VAL A 183 -0.90 12.51 -3.93
C VAL A 183 0.30 11.66 -4.33
N GLY A 184 0.95 12.01 -5.45
CA GLY A 184 2.12 11.30 -5.97
C GLY A 184 1.81 9.98 -6.68
N ASP A 185 0.52 9.67 -6.90
CA ASP A 185 0.15 8.47 -7.65
C ASP A 185 0.40 8.69 -9.15
N LYS A 186 1.15 7.76 -9.77
CA LYS A 186 1.54 7.85 -11.18
C LYS A 186 0.54 7.25 -12.14
N ILE A 187 -0.47 6.52 -11.61
CA ILE A 187 -1.47 5.81 -12.42
C ILE A 187 -2.84 6.45 -12.30
N TYR A 188 -3.22 6.90 -11.09
CA TYR A 188 -4.56 7.35 -10.74
C TYR A 188 -4.59 8.87 -10.48
N GLY A 189 -5.76 9.47 -10.73
CA GLY A 189 -5.98 10.93 -10.58
C GLY A 189 -5.63 11.75 -11.83
N HIS A 190 -5.20 11.07 -12.88
CA HIS A 190 -4.90 11.60 -14.22
C HIS A 190 -4.84 10.43 -15.21
N ASP A 191 -4.64 10.66 -16.48
CA ASP A 191 -4.66 9.61 -17.51
C ASP A 191 -3.46 8.63 -17.47
N GLY A 192 -2.69 8.65 -16.38
CA GLY A 192 -1.55 7.75 -16.17
C GLY A 192 -0.29 8.16 -16.93
N TRP A 193 -0.26 9.39 -17.49
CA TRP A 193 0.89 9.91 -18.25
C TRP A 193 2.20 9.85 -17.44
N ALA A 194 2.17 10.10 -16.13
CA ALA A 194 3.35 10.03 -15.28
C ALA A 194 3.94 8.61 -15.18
N TYR A 195 3.08 7.57 -15.22
CA TYR A 195 3.53 6.19 -15.29
C TYR A 195 4.17 5.86 -16.63
N LEU A 196 3.57 6.32 -17.73
CA LEU A 196 4.08 6.09 -19.08
C LEU A 196 5.45 6.78 -19.29
N GLU A 197 5.60 8.03 -18.82
CA GLU A 197 6.91 8.72 -18.81
C GLU A 197 7.95 7.95 -18.00
N ARG A 198 7.57 7.43 -16.81
CA ARG A 198 8.47 6.63 -15.98
C ARG A 198 8.91 5.35 -16.68
N VAL A 199 8.00 4.64 -17.32
CA VAL A 199 8.31 3.41 -18.07
C VAL A 199 9.22 3.74 -19.26
N ALA A 200 9.02 4.87 -19.91
CA ALA A 200 9.87 5.36 -21.00
C ALA A 200 11.23 5.91 -20.52
N GLY A 201 11.49 5.94 -19.19
CA GLY A 201 12.72 6.46 -18.60
C GLY A 201 12.89 7.98 -18.73
N ARG A 202 11.81 8.72 -18.90
CA ARG A 202 11.80 10.15 -19.21
C ARG A 202 10.84 10.96 -18.33
N ILE A 203 10.94 10.79 -17.00
CA ILE A 203 10.16 11.66 -16.10
C ILE A 203 10.73 13.08 -16.20
N SER A 204 9.91 14.02 -16.64
CA SER A 204 10.27 15.44 -16.73
C SER A 204 10.18 16.12 -15.35
N GLU A 205 10.93 17.22 -15.15
CA GLU A 205 10.80 18.06 -13.94
C GLU A 205 9.35 18.56 -13.75
N GLY A 206 8.65 18.89 -14.82
CA GLY A 206 7.24 19.29 -14.76
C GLY A 206 6.32 18.16 -14.28
N THR A 207 6.65 16.89 -14.59
CA THR A 207 5.95 15.71 -14.09
C THR A 207 6.20 15.52 -12.60
N GLU A 208 7.44 15.61 -12.16
CA GLU A 208 7.78 15.49 -10.74
C GLU A 208 7.12 16.57 -9.90
N ASP A 209 7.10 17.81 -10.40
CA ASP A 209 6.43 18.92 -9.72
C ASP A 209 4.91 18.70 -9.58
N ARG A 210 4.25 18.21 -10.63
CA ARG A 210 2.81 17.87 -10.58
C ARG A 210 2.51 16.73 -9.62
N LEU A 211 3.35 15.72 -9.54
CA LEU A 211 3.20 14.59 -8.62
C LEU A 211 3.38 15.01 -7.17
N MET A 212 4.15 16.09 -6.89
CA MET A 212 4.44 16.64 -5.56
C MET A 212 5.24 15.72 -4.64
N LEU A 213 5.17 14.42 -4.87
CA LEU A 213 5.90 13.39 -4.13
C LEU A 213 6.49 12.37 -5.11
N PRO A 214 7.65 11.78 -4.78
CA PRO A 214 8.32 10.80 -5.65
C PRO A 214 7.57 9.45 -5.72
N ARG A 215 6.60 9.23 -4.84
CA ARG A 215 5.78 8.03 -4.73
C ARG A 215 4.35 8.36 -4.28
N HIS A 216 3.42 7.45 -4.48
CA HIS A 216 2.07 7.66 -3.95
C HIS A 216 2.08 7.66 -2.41
N ALA A 217 1.34 8.61 -1.82
CA ALA A 217 1.25 8.83 -0.40
C ALA A 217 0.31 7.84 0.28
N LEU A 218 0.67 6.54 0.25
CA LEU A 218 -0.07 5.45 0.88
C LEU A 218 0.87 4.64 1.79
N HIS A 219 0.41 4.37 3.01
CA HIS A 219 1.17 3.69 4.04
C HIS A 219 0.30 2.72 4.83
N ALA A 220 0.71 1.45 4.95
CA ALA A 220 0.06 0.43 5.78
C ALA A 220 0.45 0.64 7.25
N ALA A 221 -0.41 1.35 8.00
CA ALA A 221 -0.09 1.86 9.33
C ALA A 221 -0.43 0.89 10.46
N LEU A 222 -1.42 0.00 10.25
CA LEU A 222 -1.82 -0.97 11.26
C LEU A 222 -2.17 -2.31 10.62
N LEU A 223 -1.71 -3.36 11.27
CA LEU A 223 -2.20 -4.73 11.10
C LEU A 223 -2.58 -5.29 12.47
N ALA A 224 -3.71 -6.02 12.56
CA ALA A 224 -4.02 -6.79 13.74
C ALA A 224 -4.62 -8.14 13.35
N ALA A 225 -4.17 -9.20 14.03
CA ALA A 225 -4.58 -10.59 13.79
C ALA A 225 -4.57 -11.38 15.08
N ASP A 226 -5.26 -12.51 15.10
CA ASP A 226 -5.23 -13.40 16.25
C ASP A 226 -4.14 -14.46 16.06
N TRP A 227 -3.38 -14.72 17.13
CA TRP A 227 -2.43 -15.82 17.19
C TRP A 227 -2.59 -16.57 18.50
N ASN A 228 -2.92 -17.87 18.42
CA ASN A 228 -3.14 -18.74 19.58
C ASN A 228 -4.14 -18.15 20.61
N GLY A 229 -5.22 -17.52 20.14
CA GLY A 229 -6.25 -16.93 20.98
C GLY A 229 -5.90 -15.55 21.56
N VAL A 230 -4.79 -14.97 21.15
CA VAL A 230 -4.39 -13.60 21.56
C VAL A 230 -4.46 -12.68 20.36
N ARG A 231 -5.16 -11.55 20.51
CA ARG A 231 -5.16 -10.46 19.50
C ARG A 231 -3.84 -9.72 19.57
N ILE A 232 -3.08 -9.72 18.47
CA ILE A 232 -1.83 -8.98 18.34
C ILE A 232 -2.06 -7.82 17.37
N GLU A 233 -1.53 -6.65 17.73
CA GLU A 233 -1.61 -5.45 16.93
C GLU A 233 -0.22 -4.89 16.65
N TRP A 234 0.08 -4.58 15.41
CA TRP A 234 1.33 -3.96 14.98
C TRP A 234 1.04 -2.60 14.36
N ARG A 235 1.87 -1.62 14.68
CA ARG A 235 1.75 -0.25 14.17
C ARG A 235 3.03 0.22 13.49
N SER A 236 2.88 1.02 12.45
CA SER A 236 3.94 1.78 11.81
C SER A 236 3.52 3.24 11.68
N GLU A 237 4.41 4.14 12.08
CA GLU A 237 4.20 5.57 11.97
C GLU A 237 4.31 6.04 10.52
N LEU A 238 3.67 7.17 10.22
CA LEU A 238 3.75 7.78 8.90
C LEU A 238 5.22 8.10 8.56
N PRO A 239 5.74 7.62 7.42
CA PRO A 239 7.13 7.86 7.03
C PRO A 239 7.47 9.33 6.88
N LYS A 240 8.72 9.69 7.15
CA LYS A 240 9.19 11.09 7.20
C LYS A 240 8.90 11.92 5.94
N ASP A 241 8.94 11.31 4.76
CA ASP A 241 8.61 11.98 3.49
C ASP A 241 7.13 12.40 3.45
N LEU A 242 6.22 11.52 3.87
CA LEU A 242 4.79 11.80 3.94
C LEU A 242 4.46 12.73 5.12
N ALA A 243 5.08 12.52 6.28
CA ALA A 243 4.90 13.37 7.46
C ALA A 243 5.27 14.83 7.16
N ARG A 244 6.42 15.08 6.52
CA ARG A 244 6.85 16.42 6.11
C ARG A 244 5.86 17.09 5.16
N PHE A 245 5.27 16.35 4.22
CA PHE A 245 4.26 16.89 3.31
C PHE A 245 3.01 17.34 4.07
N VAL A 246 2.57 16.57 5.07
CA VAL A 246 1.40 16.86 5.91
C VAL A 246 1.67 18.00 6.90
N GLU A 247 2.85 18.02 7.54
CA GLU A 247 3.24 19.01 8.55
C GLU A 247 3.47 20.41 7.96
N GLY A 248 3.95 20.48 6.71
CA GLY A 248 4.11 21.72 5.97
C GLY A 248 2.79 22.45 5.62
N GLY A 249 1.65 21.83 5.91
CA GLY A 249 0.32 22.37 5.62
C GLY A 249 -0.34 23.08 6.81
N ARG A 250 -1.14 24.11 6.52
CA ARG A 250 -2.05 24.75 7.51
C ARG A 250 -3.31 23.89 7.67
N VAL A 251 -3.70 23.63 8.91
CA VAL A 251 -4.92 22.83 9.20
C VAL A 251 -6.18 23.66 8.97
N LYS A 252 -7.18 23.10 8.32
CA LYS A 252 -8.54 23.66 8.30
C LYS A 252 -9.07 23.60 9.73
N ARG A 253 -9.24 24.76 10.39
CA ARG A 253 -9.95 24.86 11.67
C ARG A 253 -11.42 24.55 11.35
N GLY A 254 -12.02 23.61 12.08
CA GLY A 254 -13.44 23.29 11.97
C GLY A 254 -14.28 24.55 12.24
N SER A 255 -15.28 24.76 11.42
CA SER A 255 -16.39 25.70 11.66
C SER A 255 -17.40 25.06 12.56
#